data_ed005fc4d0d7f5b5dda6cacce4e453f0
#
_entry.id   ed005fc4d0d7f5b5dda6cacce4e453f0
#
_cell.length_a   1.000
_cell.length_b   1.000
_cell.length_c   1.000
_cell.angle_alpha   90.00
_cell.angle_beta   90.00
_cell.angle_gamma   90.00
#
_symmetry.space_group_name_H-M   'P 1'
#
loop_
_entity.id
_entity.type
_entity.pdbx_description
1 polymer ?
#
loop_
_entity_poly.entity_id
_entity_poly.type
_entity_poly.pdbx_seq_one_letter_code
_entity_poly.pdbx_strand_id
1 'polypeptide(L)'
;YLVLATRRGLVKKTRLTEYDSNRQGGIIAVNLAEDDELIAARLVSGTDNLLLVSRKGMSARFPADDETLRPMGRATSGVIGMRFRGDDALLAMDVVQPDTFVVTITDGGYAKRTAIGEWSPKGRGILGVRAMKLVEERGSLVGALVCDESDQIFAIASNGVVIRTKVSDVRPSGRDTMGVTLMNLAEGDAVVAVARAQETDDEAEESGAEAEVLAGEGAIAEVPEAGE
;
A
#
# COMPACT_ATOMS: atom_id res chain seq x y z
N TYR A 1 11.12 2.39 14.58
CA TYR A 1 11.86 1.30 13.93
C TYR A 1 11.77 1.44 12.42
N LEU A 2 12.75 0.86 11.70
CA LEU A 2 12.68 0.60 10.27
C LEU A 2 12.39 -0.89 10.07
N VAL A 3 11.34 -1.21 9.30
CA VAL A 3 11.06 -2.57 8.84
C VAL A 3 11.39 -2.66 7.36
N LEU A 4 12.19 -3.66 7.02
CA LEU A 4 12.58 -4.03 5.67
C LEU A 4 11.91 -5.36 5.31
N ALA A 5 11.46 -5.51 4.07
CA ALA A 5 10.89 -6.74 3.55
C ALA A 5 11.53 -7.15 2.23
N THR A 6 11.82 -8.45 2.07
CA THR A 6 12.45 -8.99 0.88
C THR A 6 11.45 -9.76 0.00
N ARG A 7 11.79 -9.94 -1.28
CA ARG A 7 10.98 -10.70 -2.25
C ARG A 7 10.67 -12.12 -1.77
N ARG A 8 11.59 -12.76 -1.05
CA ARG A 8 11.40 -14.10 -0.48
C ARG A 8 10.56 -14.13 0.79
N GLY A 9 10.00 -12.98 1.22
CA GLY A 9 9.10 -12.87 2.36
C GLY A 9 9.78 -12.80 3.71
N LEU A 10 11.07 -12.48 3.75
CA LEU A 10 11.76 -12.16 4.99
C LEU A 10 11.40 -10.72 5.39
N VAL A 11 11.25 -10.51 6.68
CA VAL A 11 11.04 -9.19 7.29
C VAL A 11 12.06 -8.97 8.40
N LYS A 12 12.49 -7.73 8.54
CA LYS A 12 13.51 -7.35 9.51
C LYS A 12 13.13 -6.02 10.15
N LYS A 13 13.00 -6.01 11.48
CA LYS A 13 12.77 -4.79 12.26
C LYS A 13 14.08 -4.39 12.94
N THR A 14 14.48 -3.13 12.76
CA THR A 14 15.71 -2.59 13.31
C THR A 14 15.45 -1.21 13.93
N ARG A 15 16.05 -0.90 15.06
CA ARG A 15 15.97 0.43 15.65
C ARG A 15 16.62 1.45 14.74
N LEU A 16 16.02 2.64 14.58
CA LEU A 16 16.57 3.71 13.74
C LEU A 16 17.97 4.14 14.20
N THR A 17 18.23 4.10 15.49
CA THR A 17 19.55 4.41 16.06
C THR A 17 20.68 3.49 15.57
N GLU A 18 20.37 2.30 15.06
CA GLU A 18 21.36 1.39 14.46
C GLU A 18 21.86 1.89 13.08
N TYR A 19 21.15 2.84 12.48
CA TYR A 19 21.49 3.44 11.19
C TYR A 19 22.19 4.79 11.34
N ASP A 20 22.33 5.30 12.56
CA ASP A 20 23.11 6.50 12.84
C ASP A 20 24.60 6.24 12.57
N SER A 21 25.16 6.89 11.57
CA SER A 21 26.53 6.64 11.11
C SER A 21 27.09 7.82 10.34
N ASN A 22 28.29 8.23 10.71
CA ASN A 22 29.06 9.26 10.00
C ASN A 22 29.85 8.71 8.79
N ARG A 23 29.66 7.46 8.39
CA ARG A 23 30.38 6.84 7.29
C ARG A 23 29.86 7.36 5.95
N GLN A 24 30.74 8.02 5.17
CA GLN A 24 30.40 8.56 3.84
C GLN A 24 30.09 7.47 2.81
N GLY A 25 30.64 6.26 2.95
CA GLY A 25 30.40 5.13 2.05
C GLY A 25 29.11 4.35 2.31
N GLY A 26 28.25 4.85 3.22
CA GLY A 26 27.03 4.15 3.64
C GLY A 26 27.30 2.96 4.55
N ILE A 27 26.21 2.29 4.94
CA ILE A 27 26.25 1.12 5.82
C ILE A 27 25.30 0.05 5.33
N ILE A 28 25.63 -1.22 5.60
CA ILE A 28 24.76 -2.34 5.28
C ILE A 28 23.50 -2.25 6.14
N ALA A 29 22.33 -2.21 5.50
CA ALA A 29 21.03 -2.16 6.14
C ALA A 29 20.40 -3.55 6.34
N VAL A 30 20.72 -4.50 5.50
CA VAL A 30 20.22 -5.88 5.51
C VAL A 30 21.19 -6.80 4.81
N ASN A 31 21.35 -8.03 5.28
CA ASN A 31 22.06 -9.07 4.55
C ASN A 31 21.06 -9.80 3.64
N LEU A 32 21.14 -9.56 2.35
CA LEU A 32 20.34 -10.26 1.34
C LEU A 32 21.04 -11.55 0.90
N ALA A 33 20.27 -12.59 0.63
CA ALA A 33 20.75 -13.74 -0.13
C ALA A 33 21.00 -13.33 -1.58
N GLU A 34 21.82 -14.09 -2.30
CA GLU A 34 22.26 -13.78 -3.67
C GLU A 34 21.09 -13.61 -4.66
N ASP A 35 20.01 -14.38 -4.44
CA ASP A 35 18.80 -14.40 -5.28
C ASP A 35 17.60 -13.69 -4.65
N ASP A 36 17.82 -12.84 -3.63
CA ASP A 36 16.74 -12.10 -2.95
C ASP A 36 16.89 -10.58 -3.20
N GLU A 37 15.79 -9.87 -3.10
CA GLU A 37 15.68 -8.44 -3.34
C GLU A 37 14.95 -7.74 -2.20
N LEU A 38 15.39 -6.53 -1.84
CA LEU A 38 14.64 -5.64 -0.97
C LEU A 38 13.49 -5.02 -1.77
N ILE A 39 12.25 -5.26 -1.31
CA ILE A 39 11.06 -4.75 -2.01
C ILE A 39 10.32 -3.65 -1.25
N ALA A 40 10.49 -3.56 0.06
CA ALA A 40 9.81 -2.55 0.86
C ALA A 40 10.62 -2.14 2.09
N ALA A 41 10.50 -0.86 2.45
CA ALA A 41 11.00 -0.26 3.67
C ALA A 41 9.91 0.63 4.26
N ARG A 42 9.59 0.45 5.56
CA ARG A 42 8.58 1.24 6.25
C ARG A 42 9.04 1.60 7.66
N LEU A 43 8.73 2.84 8.06
CA LEU A 43 8.83 3.24 9.46
C LEU A 43 7.66 2.67 10.24
N VAL A 44 7.92 2.10 11.39
CA VAL A 44 6.90 1.50 12.26
C VAL A 44 7.13 1.85 13.72
N SER A 45 6.04 1.91 14.47
CA SER A 45 6.04 1.89 15.93
C SER A 45 5.95 0.45 16.45
N GLY A 46 6.10 0.25 17.77
CA GLY A 46 5.91 -1.06 18.39
C GLY A 46 4.45 -1.53 18.49
N THR A 47 3.49 -0.66 18.15
CA THR A 47 2.04 -0.93 18.22
C THR A 47 1.41 -1.14 16.85
N ASP A 48 2.15 -0.88 15.77
CA ASP A 48 1.65 -1.00 14.41
C ASP A 48 1.44 -2.46 14.00
N ASN A 49 0.61 -2.65 12.98
CA ASN A 49 0.48 -3.90 12.26
C ASN A 49 1.06 -3.75 10.87
N LEU A 50 1.64 -4.82 10.36
CA LEU A 50 2.11 -4.94 8.99
C LEU A 50 1.15 -5.79 8.17
N LEU A 51 0.90 -5.38 6.93
CA LEU A 51 0.24 -6.19 5.93
C LEU A 51 1.25 -6.52 4.83
N LEU A 52 1.45 -7.81 4.60
CA LEU A 52 2.23 -8.35 3.49
C LEU A 52 1.28 -8.91 2.44
N VAL A 53 1.55 -8.63 1.16
CA VAL A 53 0.75 -9.14 0.04
C VAL A 53 1.69 -9.78 -0.98
N SER A 54 1.33 -10.99 -1.46
CA SER A 54 2.11 -11.72 -2.45
C SER A 54 1.61 -11.47 -3.88
N ARG A 55 2.45 -11.76 -4.86
CA ARG A 55 2.13 -11.64 -6.30
C ARG A 55 0.95 -12.50 -6.72
N LYS A 56 0.77 -13.67 -6.09
CA LYS A 56 -0.36 -14.58 -6.35
C LYS A 56 -1.58 -14.33 -5.47
N GLY A 57 -1.66 -13.12 -4.88
CA GLY A 57 -2.86 -12.63 -4.22
C GLY A 57 -3.10 -13.18 -2.81
N MET A 58 -2.08 -13.72 -2.15
CA MET A 58 -2.15 -14.07 -0.74
C MET A 58 -1.68 -12.90 0.13
N SER A 59 -2.11 -12.89 1.40
CA SER A 59 -1.77 -11.79 2.32
C SER A 59 -1.69 -12.26 3.76
N ALA A 60 -0.82 -11.60 4.53
CA ALA A 60 -0.66 -11.85 5.96
C ALA A 60 -0.60 -10.52 6.72
N ARG A 61 -1.44 -10.38 7.75
CA ARG A 61 -1.39 -9.24 8.68
C ARG A 61 -0.91 -9.74 10.04
N PHE A 62 0.10 -9.06 10.62
CA PHE A 62 0.62 -9.38 11.95
C PHE A 62 1.14 -8.12 12.67
N PRO A 63 1.18 -8.13 14.03
CA PRO A 63 1.72 -7.03 14.80
C PRO A 63 3.22 -6.85 14.58
N ALA A 64 3.68 -5.59 14.60
CA ALA A 64 5.10 -5.25 14.58
C ALA A 64 5.70 -5.10 16.00
N ASP A 65 5.03 -5.64 17.02
CA ASP A 65 5.51 -5.65 18.41
C ASP A 65 6.79 -6.50 18.60
N ASP A 66 7.39 -6.42 19.76
CA ASP A 66 8.64 -7.13 20.06
C ASP A 66 8.45 -8.63 20.27
N GLU A 67 7.22 -9.08 20.54
CA GLU A 67 6.89 -10.50 20.69
C GLU A 67 6.80 -11.16 19.30
N THR A 68 6.08 -10.54 18.37
CA THR A 68 5.87 -11.07 17.02
C THR A 68 7.05 -10.80 16.09
N LEU A 69 7.61 -9.58 16.14
CA LEU A 69 8.74 -9.16 15.32
C LEU A 69 9.81 -8.48 16.18
N ARG A 70 10.64 -9.30 16.81
CA ARG A 70 11.72 -8.82 17.68
C ARG A 70 12.70 -7.94 16.90
N PRO A 71 13.10 -6.78 17.44
CA PRO A 71 14.15 -5.96 16.85
C PRO A 71 15.47 -6.74 16.75
N MET A 72 16.18 -6.54 15.65
CA MET A 72 17.47 -7.18 15.41
C MET A 72 18.46 -6.19 14.81
N GLY A 73 19.74 -6.54 14.93
CA GLY A 73 20.83 -5.70 14.45
C GLY A 73 20.76 -5.42 12.94
N ARG A 74 21.38 -4.34 12.54
CA ARG A 74 21.38 -3.82 11.17
C ARG A 74 21.83 -4.84 10.12
N ALA A 75 22.94 -5.52 10.36
CA ALA A 75 23.55 -6.47 9.43
C ALA A 75 23.03 -7.92 9.65
N THR A 76 21.71 -8.11 9.58
CA THR A 76 21.05 -9.44 9.64
C THR A 76 20.12 -9.62 8.45
N SER A 77 19.73 -10.87 8.18
CA SER A 77 18.85 -11.20 7.03
C SER A 77 17.35 -11.09 7.35
N GLY A 78 16.98 -11.02 8.65
CA GLY A 78 15.58 -11.00 9.06
C GLY A 78 15.01 -12.38 9.37
N VAL A 79 13.70 -12.44 9.49
CA VAL A 79 12.91 -13.62 9.82
C VAL A 79 11.76 -13.79 8.83
N ILE A 80 11.18 -14.97 8.75
CA ILE A 80 10.07 -15.23 7.84
C ILE A 80 8.84 -14.40 8.28
N GLY A 81 8.44 -13.46 7.44
CA GLY A 81 7.21 -12.68 7.58
C GLY A 81 6.02 -13.42 6.98
N MET A 82 6.18 -13.93 5.77
CA MET A 82 5.17 -14.68 5.03
C MET A 82 5.81 -15.87 4.31
N ARG A 83 5.08 -16.98 4.20
CA ARG A 83 5.46 -18.16 3.43
C ARG A 83 4.70 -18.20 2.12
N PHE A 84 5.31 -18.78 1.10
CA PHE A 84 4.76 -18.90 -0.23
C PHE A 84 4.61 -20.36 -0.65
N ARG A 85 3.77 -20.59 -1.67
CA ARG A 85 3.64 -21.87 -2.38
C ARG A 85 4.14 -21.70 -3.80
N GLY A 86 4.87 -22.69 -4.30
CA GLY A 86 5.41 -22.69 -5.66
C GLY A 86 6.34 -21.50 -5.89
N ASP A 87 6.12 -20.79 -6.98
CA ASP A 87 6.89 -19.64 -7.47
C ASP A 87 6.33 -18.28 -7.01
N ASP A 88 5.45 -18.25 -5.98
CA ASP A 88 4.93 -17.01 -5.43
C ASP A 88 6.02 -16.23 -4.68
N ALA A 89 5.88 -14.92 -4.63
CA ALA A 89 6.84 -14.02 -4.00
C ALA A 89 6.12 -12.84 -3.33
N LEU A 90 6.78 -12.19 -2.38
CA LEU A 90 6.26 -10.96 -1.79
C LEU A 90 6.23 -9.86 -2.85
N LEU A 91 5.10 -9.17 -2.92
CA LEU A 91 4.87 -8.03 -3.81
C LEU A 91 4.94 -6.71 -3.05
N ALA A 92 4.30 -6.65 -1.88
CA ALA A 92 4.18 -5.42 -1.11
C ALA A 92 4.18 -5.71 0.40
N MET A 93 4.67 -4.75 1.16
CA MET A 93 4.50 -4.64 2.61
C MET A 93 4.11 -3.21 2.93
N ASP A 94 3.07 -3.03 3.75
CA ASP A 94 2.66 -1.71 4.22
C ASP A 94 2.26 -1.73 5.68
N VAL A 95 2.22 -0.52 6.30
CA VAL A 95 1.75 -0.32 7.67
C VAL A 95 0.24 -0.17 7.64
N VAL A 96 -0.44 -0.94 8.47
CA VAL A 96 -1.90 -0.89 8.60
C VAL A 96 -2.30 0.32 9.43
N GLN A 97 -3.16 1.16 8.87
CA GLN A 97 -3.82 2.25 9.57
C GLN A 97 -5.30 1.91 9.80
N PRO A 98 -5.93 2.41 10.89
CA PRO A 98 -7.36 2.27 11.10
C PRO A 98 -8.15 2.86 9.92
N ASP A 99 -9.31 2.28 9.63
CA ASP A 99 -10.30 2.78 8.66
C ASP A 99 -9.81 2.93 7.20
N THR A 100 -8.66 2.33 6.88
CA THR A 100 -8.09 2.33 5.54
C THR A 100 -8.58 1.15 4.69
N PHE A 101 -8.18 1.18 3.43
CA PHE A 101 -8.45 0.13 2.44
C PHE A 101 -7.14 -0.47 1.92
N VAL A 102 -7.19 -1.74 1.56
CA VAL A 102 -6.17 -2.37 0.73
C VAL A 102 -6.63 -2.30 -0.72
N VAL A 103 -5.95 -1.50 -1.52
CA VAL A 103 -6.16 -1.45 -2.97
C VAL A 103 -5.24 -2.48 -3.61
N THR A 104 -5.82 -3.42 -4.35
CA THR A 104 -5.07 -4.44 -5.12
C THR A 104 -5.34 -4.27 -6.59
N ILE A 105 -4.27 -4.33 -7.41
CA ILE A 105 -4.32 -4.09 -8.85
C ILE A 105 -3.56 -5.19 -9.56
N THR A 106 -4.14 -5.73 -10.65
CA THR A 106 -3.50 -6.76 -11.50
C THR A 106 -2.84 -6.13 -12.72
N ASP A 107 -1.87 -6.83 -13.29
CA ASP A 107 -1.24 -6.49 -14.57
C ASP A 107 -2.24 -6.47 -15.73
N GLY A 108 -3.36 -7.21 -15.64
CA GLY A 108 -4.48 -7.13 -16.57
C GLY A 108 -5.40 -5.93 -16.41
N GLY A 109 -5.08 -4.95 -15.55
CA GLY A 109 -5.84 -3.71 -15.39
C GLY A 109 -7.08 -3.81 -14.50
N TYR A 110 -7.21 -4.85 -13.68
CA TYR A 110 -8.32 -5.01 -12.74
C TYR A 110 -7.92 -4.56 -11.35
N ALA A 111 -8.82 -3.90 -10.64
CA ALA A 111 -8.59 -3.42 -9.29
C ALA A 111 -9.79 -3.62 -8.37
N LYS A 112 -9.52 -3.60 -7.09
CA LYS A 112 -10.53 -3.46 -6.04
C LYS A 112 -9.92 -2.79 -4.81
N ARG A 113 -10.77 -2.22 -3.96
CA ARG A 113 -10.43 -1.85 -2.60
C ARG A 113 -11.16 -2.75 -1.61
N THR A 114 -10.49 -3.14 -0.54
CA THR A 114 -11.06 -3.99 0.51
C THR A 114 -10.78 -3.35 1.85
N ALA A 115 -11.79 -3.20 2.69
CA ALA A 115 -11.61 -2.60 4.02
C ALA A 115 -10.57 -3.38 4.83
N ILE A 116 -9.65 -2.67 5.49
CA ILE A 116 -8.56 -3.27 6.28
C ILE A 116 -9.07 -4.16 7.41
N GLY A 117 -10.28 -3.91 7.90
CA GLY A 117 -10.94 -4.72 8.94
C GLY A 117 -11.20 -6.18 8.53
N GLU A 118 -11.17 -6.51 7.23
CA GLU A 118 -11.31 -7.90 6.78
C GLU A 118 -10.07 -8.77 7.09
N TRP A 119 -8.95 -8.19 7.50
CA TRP A 119 -7.77 -8.90 7.96
C TRP A 119 -7.64 -8.84 9.47
N SER A 120 -8.00 -9.92 10.16
CA SER A 120 -7.64 -10.09 11.58
C SER A 120 -6.14 -10.33 11.71
N PRO A 121 -5.44 -9.67 12.65
CA PRO A 121 -4.04 -9.94 12.91
C PRO A 121 -3.80 -11.41 13.25
N LYS A 122 -2.72 -11.98 12.73
CA LYS A 122 -2.26 -13.35 12.98
C LYS A 122 -0.77 -13.32 13.37
N GLY A 123 -0.18 -14.47 13.62
CA GLY A 123 1.28 -14.56 13.71
C GLY A 123 1.94 -14.41 12.34
N ARG A 124 3.24 -14.03 12.33
CA ARG A 124 4.06 -14.02 11.10
C ARG A 124 4.41 -15.43 10.64
N GLY A 125 4.96 -15.53 9.44
CA GLY A 125 5.47 -16.81 8.88
C GLY A 125 4.38 -17.79 8.46
N ILE A 126 3.18 -17.29 8.18
CA ILE A 126 2.04 -18.06 7.67
C ILE A 126 1.92 -17.93 6.15
N LEU A 127 1.15 -18.81 5.52
CA LEU A 127 0.74 -18.69 4.12
C LEU A 127 -0.28 -17.56 3.90
N GLY A 128 -0.94 -17.16 4.98
CA GLY A 128 -1.91 -16.08 4.97
C GLY A 128 -3.27 -16.47 4.40
N VAL A 129 -4.02 -15.42 4.04
CA VAL A 129 -5.37 -15.50 3.47
C VAL A 129 -5.39 -14.78 2.13
N ARG A 130 -6.38 -15.07 1.30
CA ARG A 130 -6.52 -14.44 0.00
C ARG A 130 -6.82 -12.95 0.15
N ALA A 131 -6.03 -12.10 -0.54
CA ALA A 131 -6.30 -10.68 -0.69
C ALA A 131 -7.14 -10.40 -1.93
N MET A 132 -6.91 -11.14 -3.03
CA MET A 132 -7.67 -11.06 -4.27
C MET A 132 -7.77 -12.44 -4.91
N LYS A 133 -8.94 -12.78 -5.46
CA LYS A 133 -9.11 -13.97 -6.28
C LYS A 133 -8.57 -13.68 -7.68
N LEU A 134 -7.44 -14.28 -8.00
CA LEU A 134 -6.85 -14.18 -9.33
C LEU A 134 -7.38 -15.28 -10.24
N VAL A 135 -7.59 -14.95 -11.51
CA VAL A 135 -7.90 -15.83 -12.62
C VAL A 135 -6.96 -15.45 -13.76
N GLU A 136 -6.63 -16.42 -14.60
CA GLU A 136 -5.60 -16.29 -15.64
C GLU A 136 -5.87 -15.08 -16.56
N GLU A 137 -7.12 -14.89 -16.95
CA GLU A 137 -7.56 -13.82 -17.85
C GLU A 137 -7.40 -12.40 -17.26
N ARG A 138 -7.23 -12.29 -15.93
CA ARG A 138 -7.07 -11.00 -15.24
C ARG A 138 -5.64 -10.76 -14.75
N GLY A 139 -4.77 -11.74 -14.94
CA GLY A 139 -3.35 -11.67 -14.62
C GLY A 139 -3.02 -11.82 -13.14
N SER A 140 -1.81 -11.40 -12.79
CA SER A 140 -1.23 -11.45 -11.44
C SER A 140 -1.26 -10.08 -10.78
N LEU A 141 -1.09 -10.01 -9.46
CA LEU A 141 -0.97 -8.72 -8.78
C LEU A 141 0.33 -8.02 -9.19
N VAL A 142 0.20 -6.74 -9.54
CA VAL A 142 1.31 -5.81 -9.82
C VAL A 142 1.41 -4.74 -8.74
N GLY A 143 0.34 -4.49 -8.00
CA GLY A 143 0.31 -3.53 -6.89
C GLY A 143 -0.62 -3.91 -5.76
N ALA A 144 -0.22 -3.57 -4.54
CA ALA A 144 -1.04 -3.63 -3.35
C ALA A 144 -0.62 -2.48 -2.42
N LEU A 145 -1.55 -1.59 -2.09
CA LEU A 145 -1.32 -0.36 -1.32
C LEU A 145 -2.33 -0.28 -0.18
N VAL A 146 -1.89 0.19 0.98
CA VAL A 146 -2.79 0.61 2.06
C VAL A 146 -3.06 2.10 1.86
N CYS A 147 -4.32 2.47 1.67
CA CYS A 147 -4.74 3.82 1.30
C CYS A 147 -5.95 4.26 2.12
N ASP A 148 -6.07 5.56 2.35
CA ASP A 148 -7.29 6.21 2.76
C ASP A 148 -8.29 6.29 1.59
N GLU A 149 -9.58 6.47 1.88
CA GLU A 149 -10.60 6.61 0.83
C GLU A 149 -10.40 7.87 -0.02
N SER A 150 -9.85 8.92 0.59
CA SER A 150 -9.53 10.21 -0.05
C SER A 150 -8.27 10.18 -0.90
N ASP A 151 -7.39 9.19 -0.70
CA ASP A 151 -6.15 9.07 -1.46
C ASP A 151 -6.39 8.91 -2.96
N GLN A 152 -5.38 9.24 -3.73
CA GLN A 152 -5.32 8.99 -5.17
C GLN A 152 -4.17 8.02 -5.48
N ILE A 153 -4.34 7.26 -6.56
CA ILE A 153 -3.36 6.30 -7.04
C ILE A 153 -3.06 6.52 -8.51
N PHE A 154 -1.81 6.25 -8.88
CA PHE A 154 -1.39 6.14 -10.26
C PHE A 154 -1.32 4.67 -10.66
N ALA A 155 -1.80 4.34 -11.87
CA ALA A 155 -1.51 3.08 -12.53
C ALA A 155 -0.84 3.38 -13.87
N ILE A 156 0.27 2.70 -14.14
CA ILE A 156 1.14 2.93 -15.28
C ILE A 156 1.15 1.68 -16.14
N ALA A 157 0.80 1.83 -17.41
CA ALA A 157 0.82 0.75 -18.39
C ALA A 157 2.16 0.66 -19.12
N SER A 158 2.45 -0.52 -19.68
CA SER A 158 3.69 -0.82 -20.43
C SER A 158 3.91 0.08 -21.63
N ASN A 159 2.84 0.59 -22.25
CA ASN A 159 2.88 1.54 -23.36
C ASN A 159 3.09 3.01 -22.92
N GLY A 160 3.30 3.26 -21.61
CA GLY A 160 3.52 4.59 -21.05
C GLY A 160 2.25 5.38 -20.70
N VAL A 161 1.05 4.81 -20.91
CA VAL A 161 -0.19 5.44 -20.44
C VAL A 161 -0.24 5.42 -18.92
N VAL A 162 -0.55 6.57 -18.33
CA VAL A 162 -0.70 6.74 -16.89
C VAL A 162 -2.11 7.21 -16.60
N ILE A 163 -2.78 6.55 -15.67
CA ILE A 163 -4.05 7.03 -15.10
C ILE A 163 -3.84 7.45 -13.66
N ARG A 164 -4.53 8.51 -13.24
CA ARG A 164 -4.69 8.94 -11.85
C ARG A 164 -6.15 8.77 -11.48
N THR A 165 -6.45 8.11 -10.38
CA THR A 165 -7.82 7.86 -9.93
C THR A 165 -7.92 7.94 -8.42
N LYS A 166 -9.08 8.35 -7.90
CA LYS A 166 -9.34 8.35 -6.46
C LYS A 166 -9.56 6.92 -5.97
N VAL A 167 -9.13 6.61 -4.76
CA VAL A 167 -9.40 5.33 -4.11
C VAL A 167 -10.91 5.12 -3.93
N SER A 168 -11.67 6.20 -3.68
CA SER A 168 -13.15 6.19 -3.61
C SER A 168 -13.81 5.66 -4.87
N ASP A 169 -13.23 5.87 -6.06
CA ASP A 169 -13.79 5.43 -7.35
C ASP A 169 -13.56 3.94 -7.60
N VAL A 170 -12.62 3.32 -6.87
CA VAL A 170 -12.38 1.87 -6.95
C VAL A 170 -13.45 1.15 -6.14
N ARG A 171 -14.20 0.25 -6.79
CA ARG A 171 -15.31 -0.48 -6.15
C ARG A 171 -14.87 -1.22 -4.89
N PRO A 172 -15.54 -0.99 -3.71
CA PRO A 172 -15.30 -1.77 -2.52
C PRO A 172 -15.78 -3.22 -2.71
N SER A 173 -14.98 -4.18 -2.26
CA SER A 173 -15.26 -5.60 -2.43
C SER A 173 -14.55 -6.42 -1.37
N GLY A 174 -15.10 -7.57 -1.02
CA GLY A 174 -14.47 -8.51 -0.09
C GLY A 174 -13.16 -9.09 -0.62
N ARG A 175 -12.37 -9.67 0.27
CA ARG A 175 -11.04 -10.24 -0.05
C ARG A 175 -11.07 -11.27 -1.17
N ASP A 176 -12.05 -12.18 -1.18
CA ASP A 176 -12.14 -13.29 -2.14
C ASP A 176 -12.96 -12.91 -3.40
N THR A 177 -12.65 -11.75 -3.98
CA THR A 177 -13.27 -11.26 -5.22
C THR A 177 -12.20 -10.90 -6.25
N MET A 178 -12.60 -10.83 -7.53
CA MET A 178 -11.70 -10.62 -8.68
C MET A 178 -11.49 -9.15 -9.05
N GLY A 179 -12.18 -8.22 -8.38
CA GLY A 179 -12.14 -6.80 -8.74
C GLY A 179 -12.93 -6.45 -10.01
N VAL A 180 -12.79 -5.19 -10.42
CA VAL A 180 -13.41 -4.60 -11.62
C VAL A 180 -12.33 -3.96 -12.49
N THR A 181 -12.64 -3.68 -13.74
CA THR A 181 -11.73 -2.96 -14.64
C THR A 181 -11.42 -1.57 -14.09
N LEU A 182 -10.15 -1.28 -13.90
CA LEU A 182 -9.61 0.03 -13.54
C LEU A 182 -9.06 0.74 -14.78
N MET A 183 -8.38 -0.01 -15.64
CA MET A 183 -7.72 0.50 -16.82
C MET A 183 -7.97 -0.44 -18.00
N ASN A 184 -8.48 0.11 -19.11
CA ASN A 184 -8.60 -0.63 -20.35
C ASN A 184 -7.23 -0.69 -21.04
N LEU A 185 -6.73 -1.87 -21.25
CA LEU A 185 -5.44 -2.12 -21.88
C LEU A 185 -5.64 -2.58 -23.31
N ALA A 186 -4.75 -2.16 -24.22
CA ALA A 186 -4.70 -2.73 -25.55
C ALA A 186 -4.10 -4.16 -25.49
N GLU A 187 -4.27 -4.90 -26.58
CA GLU A 187 -3.71 -6.25 -26.69
C GLU A 187 -2.18 -6.22 -26.56
N GLY A 188 -1.65 -7.01 -25.65
CA GLY A 188 -0.22 -7.07 -25.35
C GLY A 188 0.26 -6.06 -24.31
N ASP A 189 -0.57 -5.10 -23.90
CA ASP A 189 -0.24 -4.17 -22.81
C ASP A 189 -0.54 -4.76 -21.43
N ALA A 190 0.18 -4.26 -20.43
CA ALA A 190 -0.02 -4.63 -19.03
C ALA A 190 0.17 -3.42 -18.12
N VAL A 191 -0.46 -3.41 -16.96
CA VAL A 191 -0.07 -2.49 -15.88
C VAL A 191 1.26 -2.97 -15.31
N VAL A 192 2.24 -2.08 -15.27
CA VAL A 192 3.63 -2.41 -14.85
C VAL A 192 4.00 -1.80 -13.50
N ALA A 193 3.32 -0.73 -13.08
CA ALA A 193 3.57 -0.07 -11.81
C ALA A 193 2.32 0.59 -11.25
N VAL A 194 2.27 0.69 -9.93
CA VAL A 194 1.23 1.38 -9.18
C VAL A 194 1.87 2.16 -8.05
N ALA A 195 1.42 3.39 -7.83
CA ALA A 195 1.90 4.23 -6.74
C ALA A 195 0.75 5.03 -6.12
N ARG A 196 0.86 5.36 -4.83
CA ARG A 196 0.00 6.36 -4.21
C ARG A 196 0.46 7.76 -4.65
N ALA A 197 -0.46 8.61 -5.07
CA ALA A 197 -0.17 10.00 -5.31
C ALA A 197 0.14 10.67 -3.98
N GLN A 198 1.26 11.38 -3.91
CA GLN A 198 1.53 12.28 -2.80
C GLN A 198 0.86 13.61 -3.15
N GLU A 199 0.11 14.18 -2.20
CA GLU A 199 -0.32 15.57 -2.31
C GLU A 199 0.94 16.45 -2.27
N THR A 200 1.11 17.31 -3.26
CA THR A 200 2.09 18.38 -3.19
C THR A 200 1.48 19.52 -2.41
N ASP A 201 2.31 20.29 -1.68
CA ASP A 201 1.83 21.43 -0.88
C ASP A 201 1.01 22.44 -1.72
N ASP A 202 1.30 22.55 -3.01
CA ASP A 202 0.56 23.38 -3.98
C ASP A 202 -0.88 22.89 -4.22
N GLU A 203 -1.12 21.55 -4.25
CA GLU A 203 -2.47 20.98 -4.42
C GLU A 203 -3.31 21.11 -3.14
N ALA A 204 -2.67 21.13 -1.97
CA ALA A 204 -3.34 21.36 -0.69
C ALA A 204 -3.83 22.83 -0.56
N GLU A 205 -3.08 23.81 -1.10
CA GLU A 205 -3.49 25.21 -1.14
C GLU A 205 -4.66 25.44 -2.13
N GLU A 206 -4.66 24.80 -3.31
CA GLU A 206 -5.77 24.91 -4.27
C GLU A 206 -7.05 24.27 -3.72
N SER A 207 -6.97 23.09 -3.08
CA SER A 207 -8.16 22.46 -2.49
C SER A 207 -8.72 23.23 -1.29
N GLY A 208 -7.85 23.88 -0.52
CA GLY A 208 -8.24 24.80 0.56
C GLY A 208 -8.92 26.07 0.05
N ALA A 209 -8.44 26.62 -1.05
CA ALA A 209 -9.00 27.81 -1.68
C ALA A 209 -10.39 27.56 -2.30
N GLU A 210 -10.60 26.40 -2.94
CA GLU A 210 -11.92 26.00 -3.45
C GLU A 210 -12.96 25.79 -2.32
N ALA A 211 -12.55 25.25 -1.19
CA ALA A 211 -13.43 25.07 -0.03
C ALA A 211 -13.82 26.41 0.64
N GLU A 212 -12.91 27.41 0.67
CA GLU A 212 -13.21 28.76 1.17
C GLU A 212 -14.14 29.54 0.23
N VAL A 213 -13.99 29.41 -1.08
CA VAL A 213 -14.85 30.04 -2.07
C VAL A 213 -16.27 29.51 -1.98
N LEU A 214 -16.48 28.21 -1.81
CA LEU A 214 -17.79 27.60 -1.65
C LEU A 214 -18.46 27.94 -0.31
N ALA A 215 -17.70 28.23 0.74
CA ALA A 215 -18.23 28.67 2.03
C ALA A 215 -18.59 30.17 2.05
N GLY A 216 -18.02 30.99 1.16
CA GLY A 216 -18.27 32.44 1.07
C GLY A 216 -19.52 32.86 0.29
N GLU A 217 -20.07 32.01 -0.56
CA GLU A 217 -21.26 32.34 -1.39
C GLU A 217 -22.61 32.08 -0.71
N GLY A 218 -22.63 31.59 0.54
CA GLY A 218 -23.87 31.28 1.28
C GLY A 218 -24.49 32.40 2.13
N ALA A 219 -23.90 33.61 2.19
CA ALA A 219 -24.38 34.72 3.02
C ALA A 219 -24.98 35.85 2.17
N ILE A 220 -26.17 35.65 1.61
CA ILE A 220 -26.99 36.75 1.10
C ILE A 220 -27.80 37.32 2.26
N ALA A 221 -27.49 38.56 2.63
CA ALA A 221 -28.18 39.30 3.67
C ALA A 221 -29.63 39.58 3.27
N GLU A 222 -30.57 39.22 4.15
CA GLU A 222 -31.95 39.74 4.12
C GLU A 222 -31.97 41.23 4.41
N VAL A 223 -32.53 41.99 3.48
CA VAL A 223 -32.85 43.43 3.68
C VAL A 223 -34.19 43.55 4.39
N PRO A 224 -34.32 44.26 5.51
CA PRO A 224 -35.62 44.47 6.13
C PRO A 224 -36.42 45.50 5.34
N GLU A 225 -37.64 45.14 4.93
CA GLU A 225 -38.65 46.08 4.43
C GLU A 225 -39.10 47.03 5.54
N ALA A 226 -38.99 48.36 5.24
CA ALA A 226 -39.60 49.37 6.06
C ALA A 226 -41.09 49.48 5.71
N GLY A 227 -41.94 49.18 6.68
CA GLY A 227 -43.37 49.42 6.58
C GLY A 227 -43.73 50.91 6.96
N GLU A 228 -44.61 51.47 6.21
CA GLU A 228 -45.48 52.61 6.64
C GLU A 228 -46.61 52.11 7.53
#